data_379f2b500cba9feaf619cbceb106b62f
#
_entry.id   379f2b500cba9feaf619cbceb106b62f
#
_cell.length_a   1.000
_cell.length_b   1.000
_cell.length_c   1.000
_cell.angle_alpha   90.00
_cell.angle_beta   90.00
_cell.angle_gamma   90.00
#
_symmetry.space_group_name_H-M   'P 1'
#
loop_
_entity.id
_entity.type
_entity.pdbx_description
1 polymer ?
#
loop_
_entity_poly.entity_id
_entity_poly.type
_entity_poly.pdbx_seq_one_letter_code
_entity_poly.pdbx_strand_id
1 'polypeptide(L)'
;MDSKQKQICNLCINNPADKTNSHIVPSFLIAMICSYDHSYKRGKELMFTLFTHSERVYTGDLPSTKYEEVFQQEELSDERIREELSNNYVAKDYVFCKNCEERLGILLEGPYSGHLFRGNLVEGHVSYMFWTSVVWRMSMTGDYDFKLTEDKEQELREKLSLYLNSGGKSFAQPVPFTYRILYCKNFCKTNGGILRASLNEDGNVLSMIIGDIAICFTWALADLPDGYTFYGLENEFREAPVNDGSAIECHRAICMTKLKEAVSGFFMNEVKQKIIWNKSVLLNFLWQKLGRPGNIPESLAYSLLLELYDNSVKIGERHTPQRLISLFNKYCKLYDEGKI
;
A
#
# COMPACT_ATOMS: atom_id res chain seq x y z
N MET A 1 -37.65 -8.09 -7.24
CA MET A 1 -36.94 -7.04 -6.48
C MET A 1 -36.22 -7.75 -5.35
N ASP A 2 -34.98 -8.13 -5.60
CA ASP A 2 -34.17 -8.82 -4.59
C ASP A 2 -33.84 -7.84 -3.46
N SER A 3 -34.29 -8.19 -2.26
CA SER A 3 -33.89 -7.52 -1.02
C SER A 3 -32.39 -7.81 -0.78
N LYS A 4 -31.51 -7.07 -1.47
CA LYS A 4 -30.11 -7.03 -1.08
C LYS A 4 -30.08 -6.59 0.38
N GLN A 5 -29.71 -7.51 1.25
CA GLN A 5 -29.47 -7.24 2.66
C GLN A 5 -28.50 -6.05 2.72
N LYS A 6 -28.97 -4.89 3.21
CA LYS A 6 -28.13 -3.69 3.26
C LYS A 6 -26.96 -3.98 4.17
N GLN A 7 -25.76 -3.93 3.62
CA GLN A 7 -24.54 -4.08 4.39
C GLN A 7 -24.50 -3.07 5.54
N ILE A 8 -24.04 -3.48 6.71
CA ILE A 8 -23.95 -2.62 7.89
C ILE A 8 -22.64 -1.81 7.78
N CYS A 9 -22.67 -0.55 8.18
CA CYS A 9 -21.50 0.32 8.24
C CYS A 9 -20.38 -0.30 9.09
N ASN A 10 -19.20 -0.50 8.51
CA ASN A 10 -18.08 -1.14 9.19
C ASN A 10 -17.53 -0.34 10.39
N LEU A 11 -17.78 0.97 10.43
CA LEU A 11 -17.29 1.82 11.52
C LEU A 11 -18.23 1.82 12.73
N CYS A 12 -19.50 2.19 12.55
CA CYS A 12 -20.44 2.30 13.68
C CYS A 12 -21.20 1.01 14.00
N ILE A 13 -21.24 0.04 13.07
CA ILE A 13 -21.96 -1.25 13.18
C ILE A 13 -23.47 -1.11 13.47
N ASN A 14 -24.02 0.08 13.39
CA ASN A 14 -25.41 0.36 13.73
C ASN A 14 -26.26 0.75 12.52
N ASN A 15 -25.68 1.51 11.60
CA ASN A 15 -26.40 2.08 10.47
C ASN A 15 -26.12 1.28 9.19
N PRO A 16 -27.04 1.25 8.23
CA PRO A 16 -26.74 0.75 6.90
C PRO A 16 -25.57 1.51 6.28
N ALA A 17 -24.69 0.80 5.59
CA ALA A 17 -23.64 1.38 4.77
C ALA A 17 -24.28 1.93 3.48
N ASP A 18 -24.64 3.20 3.49
CA ASP A 18 -25.39 3.86 2.40
C ASP A 18 -24.54 4.88 1.62
N LYS A 19 -23.28 5.05 1.99
CA LYS A 19 -22.35 5.92 1.30
C LYS A 19 -21.70 5.20 0.11
N THR A 20 -21.74 5.82 -1.05
CA THR A 20 -20.97 5.44 -2.22
C THR A 20 -19.68 6.24 -2.30
N ASN A 21 -18.67 5.68 -2.94
CA ASN A 21 -17.37 6.32 -3.14
C ASN A 21 -16.69 6.75 -1.83
N SER A 22 -16.70 5.85 -0.84
CA SER A 22 -16.00 6.06 0.43
C SER A 22 -14.49 5.90 0.25
N HIS A 23 -13.72 6.94 0.56
CA HIS A 23 -12.27 6.91 0.42
C HIS A 23 -11.63 6.03 1.51
N ILE A 24 -10.92 4.99 1.08
CA ILE A 24 -10.12 4.16 1.98
C ILE A 24 -8.85 4.91 2.37
N VAL A 25 -8.15 5.46 1.39
CA VAL A 25 -7.09 6.44 1.62
C VAL A 25 -7.66 7.83 1.38
N PRO A 26 -7.47 8.79 2.30
CA PRO A 26 -8.01 10.14 2.17
C PRO A 26 -7.72 10.79 0.83
N SER A 27 -8.72 11.43 0.23
CA SER A 27 -8.64 12.00 -1.12
C SER A 27 -7.48 12.97 -1.33
N PHE A 28 -7.09 13.72 -0.30
CA PHE A 28 -5.98 14.66 -0.39
C PHE A 28 -4.60 13.96 -0.46
N LEU A 29 -4.45 12.79 0.18
CA LEU A 29 -3.24 11.95 0.05
C LEU A 29 -3.15 11.36 -1.35
N ILE A 30 -4.27 10.89 -1.91
CA ILE A 30 -4.32 10.41 -3.29
C ILE A 30 -4.04 11.54 -4.29
N ALA A 31 -4.60 12.73 -4.07
CA ALA A 31 -4.30 13.90 -4.89
C ALA A 31 -2.81 14.25 -4.87
N MET A 32 -2.13 14.09 -3.73
CA MET A 32 -0.68 14.26 -3.62
C MET A 32 0.07 13.23 -4.47
N ILE A 33 -0.32 11.95 -4.41
CA ILE A 33 0.28 10.87 -5.19
C ILE A 33 0.08 11.10 -6.70
N CYS A 34 -1.12 11.51 -7.11
CA CYS A 34 -1.49 11.69 -8.51
C CYS A 34 -1.06 13.04 -9.12
N SER A 35 -0.48 13.94 -8.35
CA SER A 35 -0.15 15.30 -8.81
C SER A 35 1.21 15.47 -9.52
N TYR A 36 1.81 14.37 -9.99
CA TYR A 36 3.10 14.40 -10.71
C TYR A 36 3.11 15.33 -11.94
N ASP A 37 1.95 15.57 -12.55
CA ASP A 37 1.77 16.48 -13.69
C ASP A 37 1.22 17.85 -13.27
N HIS A 38 1.21 18.17 -11.98
CA HIS A 38 0.67 19.39 -11.38
C HIS A 38 -0.82 19.67 -11.63
N SER A 39 -1.58 18.70 -12.13
CA SER A 39 -2.96 18.93 -12.54
C SER A 39 -3.97 18.84 -11.40
N TYR A 40 -3.65 18.19 -10.29
CA TYR A 40 -4.58 17.87 -9.18
C TYR A 40 -5.92 17.29 -9.63
N LYS A 41 -5.99 16.81 -10.88
CA LYS A 41 -7.21 16.25 -11.43
C LYS A 41 -7.48 14.90 -10.78
N ARG A 42 -8.68 14.78 -10.25
CA ARG A 42 -9.24 13.50 -9.83
C ARG A 42 -9.55 12.67 -11.07
N GLY A 43 -9.41 11.37 -10.97
CA GLY A 43 -9.77 10.51 -12.09
C GLY A 43 -8.65 10.31 -13.09
N LYS A 44 -7.48 9.90 -12.61
CA LYS A 44 -6.37 9.51 -13.47
C LYS A 44 -6.21 8.01 -13.53
N GLU A 45 -6.00 7.54 -14.73
CA GLU A 45 -5.47 6.23 -15.00
C GLU A 45 -3.96 6.28 -14.79
N LEU A 46 -3.44 5.46 -13.87
CA LEU A 46 -2.02 5.25 -13.72
C LEU A 46 -1.63 4.03 -14.54
N MET A 47 -0.71 4.22 -15.47
CA MET A 47 -0.13 3.13 -16.24
C MET A 47 1.24 2.77 -15.65
N PHE A 48 1.35 1.56 -15.17
CA PHE A 48 2.62 0.98 -14.73
C PHE A 48 3.16 0.10 -15.83
N THR A 49 4.31 0.46 -16.39
CA THR A 49 5.02 -0.37 -17.36
C THR A 49 6.26 -0.95 -16.70
N LEU A 50 6.27 -2.27 -16.53
CA LEU A 50 7.42 -3.04 -16.05
C LEU A 50 7.90 -3.96 -17.16
N PHE A 51 9.01 -3.61 -17.77
CA PHE A 51 9.57 -4.32 -18.94
C PHE A 51 8.59 -4.33 -20.13
N THR A 52 8.03 -5.49 -20.46
CA THR A 52 7.06 -5.67 -21.55
C THR A 52 5.61 -5.76 -21.04
N HIS A 53 5.41 -5.69 -19.73
CA HIS A 53 4.09 -5.78 -19.13
C HIS A 53 3.62 -4.39 -18.71
N SER A 54 2.50 -3.96 -19.24
CA SER A 54 1.84 -2.70 -18.87
C SER A 54 0.52 -3.04 -18.19
N GLU A 55 0.33 -2.51 -16.99
CA GLU A 55 -0.92 -2.61 -16.26
C GLU A 55 -1.48 -1.20 -16.05
N ARG A 56 -2.75 -1.02 -16.37
CA ARG A 56 -3.48 0.23 -16.16
C ARG A 56 -4.32 0.08 -14.92
N VAL A 57 -4.09 0.94 -13.94
CA VAL A 57 -4.84 0.98 -12.70
C VAL A 57 -5.53 2.33 -12.59
N TYR A 58 -6.84 2.31 -12.46
CA TYR A 58 -7.60 3.50 -12.17
C TYR A 58 -7.52 3.82 -10.68
N THR A 59 -6.94 4.96 -10.34
CA THR A 59 -6.79 5.41 -8.94
C THR A 59 -7.68 6.61 -8.62
N GLY A 60 -8.63 6.90 -9.49
CA GLY A 60 -9.51 8.06 -9.35
C GLY A 60 -10.66 7.83 -8.38
N ASP A 61 -11.26 8.95 -7.96
CA ASP A 61 -12.44 9.00 -7.12
C ASP A 61 -13.71 9.38 -7.90
N LEU A 62 -13.68 9.22 -9.23
CA LEU A 62 -14.85 9.50 -10.04
C LEU A 62 -15.94 8.46 -9.80
N PRO A 63 -17.20 8.88 -9.70
CA PRO A 63 -18.31 7.93 -9.64
C PRO A 63 -18.36 7.07 -10.91
N SER A 64 -18.85 5.85 -10.80
CA SER A 64 -18.94 4.88 -11.90
C SER A 64 -19.65 5.43 -13.15
N THR A 65 -20.55 6.40 -12.98
CA THR A 65 -21.24 7.11 -14.07
C THR A 65 -20.30 7.94 -14.98
N LYS A 66 -19.03 8.12 -14.57
CA LYS A 66 -18.02 8.84 -15.35
C LYS A 66 -16.89 7.95 -15.86
N TYR A 67 -16.97 6.64 -15.66
CA TYR A 67 -15.93 5.72 -16.12
C TYR A 67 -15.77 5.70 -17.64
N GLU A 68 -16.85 5.91 -18.38
CA GLU A 68 -16.82 6.04 -19.86
C GLU A 68 -15.91 7.19 -20.31
N GLU A 69 -15.96 8.33 -19.61
CA GLU A 69 -15.09 9.48 -19.87
C GLU A 69 -13.61 9.15 -19.61
N VAL A 70 -13.33 8.35 -18.55
CA VAL A 70 -11.97 7.98 -18.17
C VAL A 70 -11.37 6.98 -19.14
N PHE A 71 -12.13 5.96 -19.49
CA PHE A 71 -11.67 4.89 -20.40
C PHE A 71 -11.82 5.26 -21.88
N GLN A 72 -12.32 6.46 -22.19
CA GLN A 72 -12.55 6.94 -23.55
C GLN A 72 -13.37 5.94 -24.43
N GLN A 73 -14.33 5.28 -23.80
CA GLN A 73 -15.25 4.33 -24.43
C GLN A 73 -16.66 4.91 -24.43
N GLU A 74 -17.39 4.72 -25.52
CA GLU A 74 -18.76 5.24 -25.64
C GLU A 74 -19.77 4.49 -24.77
N GLU A 75 -19.54 3.21 -24.50
CA GLU A 75 -20.35 2.41 -23.59
C GLU A 75 -19.48 1.39 -22.83
N LEU A 76 -19.59 1.38 -21.52
CA LEU A 76 -19.03 0.34 -20.67
C LEU A 76 -20.14 -0.64 -20.28
N SER A 77 -19.86 -1.94 -20.39
CA SER A 77 -20.80 -2.94 -19.88
C SER A 77 -20.90 -2.86 -18.33
N ASP A 78 -22.08 -3.20 -17.79
CA ASP A 78 -22.28 -3.26 -16.35
C ASP A 78 -21.29 -4.20 -15.64
N GLU A 79 -20.81 -5.21 -16.36
CA GLU A 79 -19.83 -6.18 -15.87
C GLU A 79 -18.45 -5.53 -15.74
N ARG A 80 -18.04 -4.75 -16.73
CA ARG A 80 -16.78 -3.98 -16.68
C ARG A 80 -16.81 -2.91 -15.60
N ILE A 81 -17.92 -2.18 -15.45
CA ILE A 81 -18.09 -1.20 -14.37
C ILE A 81 -17.97 -1.86 -13.00
N ARG A 82 -18.58 -3.05 -12.80
CA ARG A 82 -18.46 -3.78 -11.54
C ARG A 82 -17.04 -4.27 -11.26
N GLU A 83 -16.34 -4.73 -12.29
CA GLU A 83 -14.94 -5.14 -12.18
C GLU A 83 -14.04 -3.98 -11.77
N GLU A 84 -14.16 -2.83 -12.44
CA GLU A 84 -13.38 -1.62 -12.10
C GLU A 84 -13.70 -1.09 -10.69
N LEU A 85 -14.98 -1.12 -10.28
CA LEU A 85 -15.38 -0.76 -8.91
C LEU A 85 -14.78 -1.71 -7.87
N SER A 86 -14.74 -3.01 -8.17
CA SER A 86 -14.15 -3.99 -7.26
C SER A 86 -12.64 -3.86 -7.15
N ASN A 87 -11.98 -3.44 -8.23
CA ASN A 87 -10.54 -3.27 -8.32
C ASN A 87 -10.07 -1.88 -7.86
N ASN A 88 -10.98 -0.97 -7.53
CA ASN A 88 -10.59 0.34 -7.03
C ASN A 88 -10.09 0.25 -5.58
N TYR A 89 -8.78 0.41 -5.39
CA TYR A 89 -8.14 0.37 -4.08
C TYR A 89 -8.38 1.63 -3.24
N VAL A 90 -8.75 2.73 -3.88
CA VAL A 90 -8.80 4.06 -3.24
C VAL A 90 -10.15 4.35 -2.66
N ALA A 91 -11.20 3.96 -3.35
CA ALA A 91 -12.59 4.23 -2.94
C ALA A 91 -13.47 3.01 -3.16
N LYS A 92 -14.35 2.75 -2.20
CA LYS A 92 -15.29 1.63 -2.24
C LYS A 92 -16.70 2.09 -1.89
N ASP A 93 -17.67 1.43 -2.52
CA ASP A 93 -19.08 1.67 -2.24
C ASP A 93 -19.55 0.86 -1.01
N TYR A 94 -20.47 1.43 -0.26
CA TYR A 94 -21.19 0.79 0.84
C TYR A 94 -20.31 0.23 1.96
N VAL A 95 -19.18 0.89 2.23
CA VAL A 95 -18.29 0.57 3.36
C VAL A 95 -18.73 1.30 4.62
N PHE A 96 -19.13 2.57 4.48
CA PHE A 96 -19.56 3.44 5.58
C PHE A 96 -20.98 3.97 5.38
N CYS A 97 -21.60 4.41 6.47
CA CYS A 97 -22.78 5.26 6.38
C CYS A 97 -22.36 6.72 6.20
N LYS A 98 -23.25 7.53 5.61
CA LYS A 98 -23.01 8.97 5.34
C LYS A 98 -22.55 9.73 6.58
N ASN A 99 -23.15 9.46 7.74
CA ASN A 99 -22.80 10.13 8.99
C ASN A 99 -21.36 9.80 9.44
N CYS A 100 -20.91 8.54 9.31
CA CYS A 100 -19.53 8.17 9.65
C CYS A 100 -18.54 8.82 8.70
N GLU A 101 -18.82 8.80 7.40
CA GLU A 101 -17.97 9.44 6.37
C GLU A 101 -17.82 10.94 6.61
N GLU A 102 -18.94 11.63 6.87
CA GLU A 102 -18.94 13.07 7.18
C GLU A 102 -18.11 13.40 8.42
N ARG A 103 -18.22 12.60 9.48
CA ARG A 103 -17.41 12.80 10.70
C ARG A 103 -15.92 12.55 10.47
N LEU A 104 -15.55 11.52 9.70
CA LEU A 104 -14.17 11.30 9.29
C LEU A 104 -13.61 12.53 8.57
N GLY A 105 -14.38 13.05 7.60
CA GLY A 105 -14.00 14.26 6.86
C GLY A 105 -13.82 15.50 7.73
N ILE A 106 -14.81 15.80 8.59
CA ILE A 106 -14.83 17.04 9.39
C ILE A 106 -13.84 16.99 10.55
N LEU A 107 -13.78 15.87 11.29
CA LEU A 107 -13.01 15.79 12.52
C LEU A 107 -11.55 15.37 12.31
N LEU A 108 -11.23 14.69 11.24
CA LEU A 108 -9.88 14.15 10.99
C LEU A 108 -9.25 14.63 9.69
N GLU A 109 -9.89 14.38 8.54
CA GLU A 109 -9.26 14.60 7.23
C GLU A 109 -9.08 16.08 6.91
N GLY A 110 -10.09 16.91 7.17
CA GLY A 110 -10.04 18.35 6.96
C GLY A 110 -8.97 19.04 7.79
N PRO A 111 -8.96 18.85 9.13
CA PRO A 111 -7.92 19.39 10.00
C PRO A 111 -6.52 18.92 9.63
N TYR A 112 -6.32 17.61 9.40
CA TYR A 112 -5.01 17.06 9.05
C TYR A 112 -4.51 17.54 7.68
N SER A 113 -5.38 17.62 6.67
CA SER A 113 -5.05 18.24 5.38
C SER A 113 -4.61 19.70 5.54
N GLY A 114 -5.28 20.46 6.42
CA GLY A 114 -4.87 21.81 6.78
C GLY A 114 -3.49 21.88 7.43
N HIS A 115 -3.18 20.92 8.29
CA HIS A 115 -1.86 20.79 8.91
C HIS A 115 -0.78 20.50 7.86
N LEU A 116 -0.98 19.48 7.03
CA LEU A 116 0.01 19.01 6.06
C LEU A 116 0.34 20.06 4.99
N PHE A 117 -0.69 20.72 4.42
CA PHE A 117 -0.50 21.59 3.26
C PHE A 117 -0.41 23.09 3.58
N ARG A 118 -1.00 23.52 4.69
CA ARG A 118 -1.08 24.94 5.05
C ARG A 118 -0.30 25.27 6.32
N GLY A 119 0.25 24.26 7.00
CA GLY A 119 0.98 24.44 8.26
C GLY A 119 0.09 24.84 9.44
N ASN A 120 -1.22 24.56 9.37
CA ASN A 120 -2.12 24.81 10.48
C ASN A 120 -1.70 23.96 11.68
N LEU A 121 -1.75 24.55 12.87
CA LEU A 121 -1.55 23.77 14.10
C LEU A 121 -2.75 22.88 14.33
N VAL A 122 -2.49 21.60 14.57
CA VAL A 122 -3.49 20.58 14.89
C VAL A 122 -3.06 19.87 16.16
N GLU A 123 -4.00 19.63 17.05
CA GLU A 123 -3.75 18.90 18.28
C GLU A 123 -3.28 17.46 17.99
N GLY A 124 -2.35 16.95 18.80
CA GLY A 124 -1.71 15.66 18.55
C GLY A 124 -2.70 14.50 18.43
N HIS A 125 -3.75 14.52 19.26
CA HIS A 125 -4.79 13.48 19.19
C HIS A 125 -5.58 13.47 17.88
N VAL A 126 -5.73 14.62 17.20
CA VAL A 126 -6.37 14.68 15.87
C VAL A 126 -5.48 14.00 14.82
N SER A 127 -4.18 14.31 14.81
CA SER A 127 -3.20 13.65 13.93
C SER A 127 -3.12 12.16 14.20
N TYR A 128 -3.11 11.77 15.48
CA TYR A 128 -3.09 10.37 15.89
C TYR A 128 -4.34 9.61 15.38
N MET A 129 -5.51 10.15 15.60
CA MET A 129 -6.77 9.53 15.17
C MET A 129 -6.94 9.55 13.65
N PHE A 130 -6.38 10.55 12.98
CA PHE A 130 -6.29 10.55 11.52
C PHE A 130 -5.51 9.31 11.02
N TRP A 131 -4.31 9.08 11.52
CA TRP A 131 -3.51 7.92 11.14
C TRP A 131 -4.13 6.60 11.58
N THR A 132 -4.76 6.56 12.75
CA THR A 132 -5.58 5.42 13.19
C THR A 132 -6.65 5.07 12.15
N SER A 133 -7.34 6.09 11.63
CA SER A 133 -8.39 5.92 10.62
C SER A 133 -7.82 5.41 9.29
N VAL A 134 -6.66 5.90 8.85
CA VAL A 134 -6.00 5.45 7.62
C VAL A 134 -5.58 3.98 7.73
N VAL A 135 -4.84 3.63 8.78
CA VAL A 135 -4.36 2.26 9.02
C VAL A 135 -5.53 1.28 9.12
N TRP A 136 -6.56 1.62 9.88
CA TRP A 136 -7.73 0.77 10.05
C TRP A 136 -8.49 0.56 8.74
N ARG A 137 -8.75 1.62 7.97
CA ARG A 137 -9.44 1.52 6.67
C ARG A 137 -8.68 0.66 5.67
N MET A 138 -7.36 0.86 5.57
CA MET A 138 -6.52 0.07 4.68
C MET A 138 -6.49 -1.41 5.08
N SER A 139 -6.35 -1.72 6.37
CA SER A 139 -6.35 -3.10 6.85
C SER A 139 -7.71 -3.77 6.65
N MET A 140 -8.80 -3.09 6.99
CA MET A 140 -10.17 -3.64 6.92
C MET A 140 -10.56 -4.07 5.50
N THR A 141 -10.11 -3.36 4.46
CA THR A 141 -10.46 -3.69 3.07
C THR A 141 -9.69 -4.89 2.52
N GLY A 142 -8.49 -5.16 3.05
CA GLY A 142 -7.63 -6.26 2.59
C GLY A 142 -7.02 -6.05 1.19
N ASP A 143 -7.13 -4.85 0.61
CA ASP A 143 -6.61 -4.55 -0.73
C ASP A 143 -5.15 -4.09 -0.71
N TYR A 144 -4.58 -3.89 0.46
CA TYR A 144 -3.20 -3.44 0.64
C TYR A 144 -2.33 -4.61 1.10
N ASP A 145 -1.02 -4.48 0.93
CA ASP A 145 -0.05 -5.56 1.20
C ASP A 145 0.12 -5.88 2.71
N PHE A 146 -0.89 -5.54 3.53
CA PHE A 146 -0.92 -5.89 4.93
C PHE A 146 -2.34 -6.12 5.44
N LYS A 147 -2.44 -6.92 6.49
CA LYS A 147 -3.67 -7.16 7.25
C LYS A 147 -3.29 -7.21 8.73
N LEU A 148 -3.95 -6.41 9.55
CA LEU A 148 -3.84 -6.51 11.01
C LEU A 148 -4.61 -7.72 11.52
N THR A 149 -4.29 -8.16 12.73
CA THR A 149 -5.12 -9.17 13.40
C THR A 149 -6.49 -8.60 13.74
N GLU A 150 -7.49 -9.48 13.86
CA GLU A 150 -8.86 -9.07 14.18
C GLU A 150 -8.94 -8.25 15.47
N ASP A 151 -8.19 -8.61 16.51
CA ASP A 151 -8.13 -7.87 17.77
C ASP A 151 -7.62 -6.44 17.58
N LYS A 152 -6.55 -6.25 16.80
CA LYS A 152 -6.01 -4.92 16.48
C LYS A 152 -7.00 -4.09 15.65
N GLU A 153 -7.61 -4.70 14.64
CA GLU A 153 -8.62 -4.01 13.84
C GLU A 153 -9.82 -3.58 14.68
N GLN A 154 -10.27 -4.45 15.57
CA GLN A 154 -11.38 -4.15 16.48
C GLN A 154 -11.00 -3.03 17.44
N GLU A 155 -9.82 -3.07 18.05
CA GLU A 155 -9.35 -2.01 18.96
C GLU A 155 -9.29 -0.66 18.26
N LEU A 156 -8.70 -0.58 17.04
CA LEU A 156 -8.63 0.67 16.29
C LEU A 156 -10.01 1.19 15.92
N ARG A 157 -10.92 0.32 15.50
CA ARG A 157 -12.30 0.67 15.17
C ARG A 157 -13.06 1.23 16.38
N GLU A 158 -12.93 0.60 17.54
CA GLU A 158 -13.62 1.02 18.76
C GLU A 158 -13.12 2.38 19.24
N LYS A 159 -11.80 2.59 19.29
CA LYS A 159 -11.22 3.89 19.64
C LYS A 159 -11.64 4.98 18.65
N LEU A 160 -11.63 4.69 17.35
CA LEU A 160 -12.06 5.62 16.31
C LEU A 160 -13.56 5.96 16.46
N SER A 161 -14.40 4.96 16.65
CA SER A 161 -15.83 5.15 16.84
C SER A 161 -16.13 6.00 18.09
N LEU A 162 -15.47 5.73 19.21
CA LEU A 162 -15.60 6.51 20.44
C LEU A 162 -15.18 7.97 20.23
N TYR A 163 -14.04 8.19 19.60
CA TYR A 163 -13.53 9.52 19.30
C TYR A 163 -14.50 10.32 18.42
N LEU A 164 -14.96 9.74 17.33
CA LEU A 164 -15.91 10.39 16.43
C LEU A 164 -17.26 10.66 17.08
N ASN A 165 -17.77 9.73 17.89
CA ASN A 165 -19.06 9.90 18.60
C ASN A 165 -18.99 10.99 19.67
N SER A 166 -17.82 11.24 20.26
CA SER A 166 -17.62 12.34 21.20
C SER A 166 -17.41 13.70 20.54
N GLY A 167 -17.45 13.79 19.20
CA GLY A 167 -17.12 15.01 18.47
C GLY A 167 -15.63 15.39 18.56
N GLY A 168 -14.75 14.40 18.67
CA GLY A 168 -13.30 14.62 18.76
C GLY A 168 -12.78 14.88 20.17
N LYS A 169 -13.60 14.73 21.21
CA LYS A 169 -13.23 15.07 22.60
C LYS A 169 -12.69 13.90 23.42
N SER A 170 -12.99 12.67 23.02
CA SER A 170 -12.63 11.45 23.77
C SER A 170 -11.38 10.82 23.17
N PHE A 171 -10.22 11.21 23.68
CA PHE A 171 -8.94 10.58 23.35
C PHE A 171 -8.39 9.84 24.56
N ALA A 172 -8.35 8.52 24.50
CA ALA A 172 -8.02 7.68 25.65
C ALA A 172 -6.59 7.11 25.52
N GLN A 173 -5.83 7.24 26.59
CA GLN A 173 -4.58 6.54 26.81
C GLN A 173 -4.82 5.22 27.59
N PRO A 174 -4.00 4.17 27.45
CA PRO A 174 -2.87 4.12 26.52
C PRO A 174 -3.32 3.98 25.05
N VAL A 175 -2.47 4.47 24.14
CA VAL A 175 -2.69 4.31 22.70
C VAL A 175 -2.22 2.93 22.24
N PRO A 176 -2.85 2.33 21.18
CA PRO A 176 -2.50 0.99 20.71
C PRO A 176 -1.12 0.93 20.02
N PHE A 177 -0.67 2.03 19.45
CA PHE A 177 0.62 2.13 18.76
C PHE A 177 1.24 3.52 18.96
N THR A 178 2.50 3.63 18.65
CA THR A 178 3.17 4.91 18.39
C THR A 178 3.60 4.97 16.93
N TYR A 179 3.91 6.16 16.43
CA TYR A 179 4.38 6.28 15.05
C TYR A 179 5.48 7.33 14.88
N ARG A 180 6.24 7.17 13.81
CA ARG A 180 7.30 8.08 13.39
C ARG A 180 7.09 8.47 11.94
N ILE A 181 7.31 9.75 11.61
CA ILE A 181 7.12 10.28 10.25
C ILE A 181 8.43 10.82 9.72
N LEU A 182 8.73 10.42 8.48
CA LEU A 182 9.73 11.05 7.62
C LEU A 182 8.99 11.81 6.52
N TYR A 183 9.36 13.07 6.31
CA TYR A 183 8.72 13.93 5.33
C TYR A 183 9.71 14.41 4.29
N CYS A 184 9.41 14.16 3.01
CA CYS A 184 10.18 14.61 1.86
C CYS A 184 9.36 15.55 0.99
N LYS A 185 9.42 16.84 1.29
CA LYS A 185 8.61 17.86 0.63
C LYS A 185 8.78 17.83 -0.91
N ASN A 186 7.65 17.81 -1.63
CA ASN A 186 7.58 17.80 -3.10
C ASN A 186 8.18 16.54 -3.77
N PHE A 187 8.35 15.45 -3.06
CA PHE A 187 8.85 14.21 -3.66
C PHE A 187 7.98 13.76 -4.83
N CYS A 188 6.67 13.68 -4.62
CA CYS A 188 5.72 13.25 -5.65
C CYS A 188 5.72 14.12 -6.90
N LYS A 189 5.90 15.42 -6.74
CA LYS A 189 5.96 16.35 -7.88
C LYS A 189 7.16 16.11 -8.81
N THR A 190 8.22 15.50 -8.29
CA THR A 190 9.46 15.31 -9.03
C THR A 190 9.66 13.88 -9.49
N ASN A 191 9.20 12.90 -8.69
CA ASN A 191 9.50 11.48 -8.93
C ASN A 191 8.26 10.62 -9.18
N GLY A 192 7.06 11.23 -9.18
CA GLY A 192 5.81 10.48 -9.16
C GLY A 192 5.45 9.98 -7.76
N GLY A 193 4.19 9.63 -7.58
CA GLY A 193 3.67 9.19 -6.30
C GLY A 193 3.73 7.68 -6.12
N ILE A 194 3.81 7.28 -4.87
CA ILE A 194 3.74 5.88 -4.45
C ILE A 194 2.82 5.75 -3.24
N LEU A 195 2.10 4.64 -3.19
CA LEU A 195 1.39 4.16 -2.01
C LEU A 195 1.79 2.71 -1.79
N ARG A 196 2.49 2.45 -0.71
CA ARG A 196 2.93 1.11 -0.33
C ARG A 196 2.93 0.95 1.18
N ALA A 197 2.61 -0.27 1.63
CA ALA A 197 2.63 -0.64 3.03
C ALA A 197 3.30 -2.01 3.18
N SER A 198 3.92 -2.24 4.33
CA SER A 198 4.53 -3.52 4.69
C SER A 198 4.40 -3.73 6.19
N LEU A 199 3.83 -4.84 6.58
CA LEU A 199 3.74 -5.29 7.96
C LEU A 199 4.84 -6.35 8.18
N ASN A 200 5.62 -6.22 9.27
CA ASN A 200 6.63 -7.22 9.59
C ASN A 200 5.99 -8.57 10.00
N GLU A 201 6.77 -9.64 10.00
CA GLU A 201 6.30 -11.01 10.29
C GLU A 201 5.63 -11.14 11.65
N ASP A 202 6.11 -10.41 12.66
CA ASP A 202 5.53 -10.41 14.02
C ASP A 202 4.23 -9.60 14.09
N GLY A 203 3.87 -8.85 13.04
CA GLY A 203 2.70 -8.01 13.02
C GLY A 203 2.77 -6.76 13.91
N ASN A 204 3.98 -6.40 14.41
CA ASN A 204 4.16 -5.32 15.38
C ASN A 204 4.71 -4.02 14.78
N VAL A 205 5.19 -4.06 13.56
CA VAL A 205 5.70 -2.88 12.85
C VAL A 205 5.06 -2.80 11.47
N LEU A 206 4.29 -1.74 11.25
CA LEU A 206 3.73 -1.40 9.94
C LEU A 206 4.48 -0.19 9.39
N SER A 207 5.07 -0.32 8.22
CA SER A 207 5.74 0.78 7.53
C SER A 207 5.03 1.09 6.23
N MET A 208 4.85 2.37 5.94
CA MET A 208 4.15 2.82 4.72
C MET A 208 4.91 3.97 4.07
N ILE A 209 4.82 4.05 2.74
CA ILE A 209 5.15 5.25 1.97
C ILE A 209 3.85 5.71 1.30
N ILE A 210 3.46 6.93 1.58
CA ILE A 210 2.27 7.57 0.99
C ILE A 210 2.71 8.93 0.45
N GLY A 211 3.01 8.97 -0.83
CA GLY A 211 3.45 10.20 -1.47
C GLY A 211 4.74 10.77 -0.90
N ASP A 212 4.67 11.98 -0.35
CA ASP A 212 5.80 12.69 0.28
C ASP A 212 6.14 12.17 1.69
N ILE A 213 5.35 11.24 2.22
CA ILE A 213 5.42 10.76 3.61
C ILE A 213 5.89 9.31 3.63
N ALA A 214 6.92 9.02 4.43
CA ALA A 214 7.17 7.67 4.90
C ALA A 214 6.84 7.62 6.41
N ILE A 215 6.08 6.62 6.84
CA ILE A 215 5.58 6.50 8.21
C ILE A 215 5.76 5.08 8.72
N CYS A 216 6.14 4.96 9.99
CA CYS A 216 6.32 3.68 10.66
C CYS A 216 5.52 3.66 11.95
N PHE A 217 4.67 2.66 12.11
CA PHE A 217 3.84 2.40 13.30
C PHE A 217 4.42 1.24 14.08
N THR A 218 4.45 1.37 15.41
CA THR A 218 4.94 0.34 16.31
C THR A 218 3.91 0.02 17.39
N TRP A 219 3.43 -1.24 17.42
CA TRP A 219 2.52 -1.75 18.45
C TRP A 219 3.29 -2.32 19.62
N ALA A 220 2.91 -1.91 20.84
CA ALA A 220 3.47 -2.40 22.09
C ALA A 220 5.01 -2.30 22.24
N LEU A 221 5.66 -1.50 21.41
CA LEU A 221 7.10 -1.31 21.40
C LEU A 221 7.42 0.17 21.66
N ALA A 222 8.34 0.43 22.57
CA ALA A 222 8.86 1.78 22.78
C ALA A 222 9.76 2.21 21.61
N ASP A 223 10.52 1.27 21.05
CA ASP A 223 11.48 1.49 19.97
C ASP A 223 11.30 0.49 18.82
N LEU A 224 11.91 0.80 17.68
CA LEU A 224 11.98 -0.11 16.55
C LEU A 224 12.85 -1.34 16.91
N PRO A 225 12.43 -2.56 16.54
CA PRO A 225 13.21 -3.77 16.79
C PRO A 225 14.62 -3.67 16.18
N ASP A 226 15.61 -4.39 16.77
CA ASP A 226 16.98 -4.42 16.25
C ASP A 226 16.99 -4.97 14.85
N GLY A 227 16.37 -5.82 14.37
CA GLY A 227 16.34 -6.33 12.98
C GLY A 227 15.45 -5.55 12.02
N TYR A 228 14.86 -4.43 12.44
CA TYR A 228 13.97 -3.66 11.56
C TYR A 228 14.69 -3.15 10.32
N THR A 229 14.11 -3.42 9.17
CA THR A 229 14.57 -2.96 7.85
C THR A 229 13.43 -2.33 7.06
N PHE A 230 13.70 -1.24 6.40
CA PHE A 230 12.76 -0.60 5.48
C PHE A 230 13.47 0.18 4.38
N TYR A 231 14.07 -0.55 3.46
CA TYR A 231 14.69 -0.03 2.23
C TYR A 231 15.68 1.12 2.42
N GLY A 232 16.49 1.07 3.50
CA GLY A 232 17.50 2.07 3.82
C GLY A 232 17.01 3.28 4.62
N LEU A 233 15.75 3.28 5.08
CA LEU A 233 15.19 4.34 5.95
C LEU A 233 15.24 4.00 7.44
N GLU A 234 15.85 2.88 7.83
CA GLU A 234 15.84 2.36 9.21
C GLU A 234 16.42 3.36 10.20
N ASN A 235 17.58 3.91 9.89
CA ASN A 235 18.24 4.91 10.73
C ASN A 235 17.48 6.21 10.82
N GLU A 236 16.89 6.66 9.70
CA GLU A 236 16.07 7.87 9.68
C GLU A 236 14.85 7.72 10.59
N PHE A 237 14.20 6.56 10.57
CA PHE A 237 13.09 6.28 11.47
C PHE A 237 13.54 6.18 12.94
N ARG A 238 14.69 5.60 13.25
CA ARG A 238 15.21 5.54 14.64
C ARG A 238 15.44 6.93 15.21
N GLU A 239 15.90 7.87 14.38
CA GLU A 239 16.17 9.24 14.78
C GLU A 239 14.93 10.16 14.70
N ALA A 240 13.82 9.71 14.11
CA ALA A 240 12.61 10.50 13.99
C ALA A 240 11.86 10.58 15.34
N PRO A 241 11.21 11.73 15.62
CA PRO A 241 10.38 11.87 16.83
C PRO A 241 9.28 10.81 16.90
N VAL A 242 9.00 10.36 18.12
CA VAL A 242 7.88 9.44 18.41
C VAL A 242 6.63 10.28 18.64
N ASN A 243 5.55 9.92 17.95
CA ASN A 243 4.23 10.52 18.11
C ASN A 243 3.27 9.49 18.75
N ASP A 244 2.57 9.90 19.80
CA ASP A 244 1.59 9.12 20.56
C ASP A 244 0.26 9.85 20.73
N GLY A 245 0.10 11.01 20.08
CA GLY A 245 -1.08 11.85 20.17
C GLY A 245 -1.15 12.76 21.38
N SER A 246 -0.20 12.70 22.32
CA SER A 246 -0.20 13.57 23.53
C SER A 246 0.30 14.98 23.21
N ALA A 247 1.15 15.14 22.22
CA ALA A 247 1.72 16.41 21.76
C ALA A 247 1.45 16.64 20.28
N ILE A 248 1.70 17.86 19.80
CA ILE A 248 1.65 18.19 18.36
C ILE A 248 2.56 17.24 17.59
N GLU A 249 2.05 16.73 16.47
CA GLU A 249 2.78 15.82 15.60
C GLU A 249 4.10 16.42 15.13
N CYS A 250 5.15 15.63 15.27
CA CYS A 250 6.49 15.99 14.79
C CYS A 250 6.94 15.01 13.70
N HIS A 251 7.69 15.52 12.73
CA HIS A 251 8.29 14.73 11.67
C HIS A 251 9.76 15.05 11.49
N ARG A 252 10.51 14.10 10.93
CA ARG A 252 11.89 14.31 10.49
C ARG A 252 11.90 14.57 8.99
N ALA A 253 12.52 15.67 8.58
CA ALA A 253 12.74 15.93 7.15
C ALA A 253 13.83 15.00 6.61
N ILE A 254 13.58 14.42 5.43
CA ILE A 254 14.56 13.60 4.70
C ILE A 254 14.81 14.17 3.30
N CYS A 255 16.01 13.90 2.77
CA CYS A 255 16.34 14.34 1.41
C CYS A 255 15.68 13.43 0.36
N MET A 256 15.46 14.03 -0.81
CA MET A 256 14.80 13.37 -1.95
C MET A 256 15.52 12.11 -2.42
N THR A 257 16.87 12.12 -2.39
CA THR A 257 17.68 10.95 -2.78
C THR A 257 17.38 9.73 -1.93
N LYS A 258 17.33 9.90 -0.60
CA LYS A 258 17.04 8.79 0.32
C LYS A 258 15.65 8.20 0.10
N LEU A 259 14.62 9.03 -0.04
CA LEU A 259 13.28 8.51 -0.31
C LEU A 259 13.20 7.85 -1.69
N LYS A 260 13.89 8.38 -2.70
CA LYS A 260 13.98 7.77 -4.03
C LYS A 260 14.67 6.40 -4.01
N GLU A 261 15.75 6.26 -3.25
CA GLU A 261 16.43 4.97 -3.07
C GLU A 261 15.52 3.95 -2.39
N ALA A 262 14.80 4.34 -1.35
CA ALA A 262 13.84 3.48 -0.68
C ALA A 262 12.70 3.02 -1.61
N VAL A 263 12.10 3.95 -2.36
CA VAL A 263 11.06 3.66 -3.36
C VAL A 263 11.59 2.72 -4.45
N SER A 264 12.80 2.98 -4.95
CA SER A 264 13.44 2.12 -5.95
C SER A 264 13.71 0.71 -5.41
N GLY A 265 14.17 0.61 -4.16
CA GLY A 265 14.37 -0.66 -3.47
C GLY A 265 13.07 -1.47 -3.34
N PHE A 266 11.97 -0.79 -3.01
CA PHE A 266 10.64 -1.38 -2.97
C PHE A 266 10.24 -1.98 -4.32
N PHE A 267 10.28 -1.18 -5.37
CA PHE A 267 9.94 -1.63 -6.71
C PHE A 267 10.83 -2.79 -7.19
N MET A 268 12.12 -2.69 -6.95
CA MET A 268 13.05 -3.76 -7.35
C MET A 268 12.76 -5.07 -6.61
N ASN A 269 12.39 -5.00 -5.33
CA ASN A 269 12.02 -6.19 -4.58
C ASN A 269 10.72 -6.81 -5.10
N GLU A 270 9.68 -6.01 -5.34
CA GLU A 270 8.43 -6.50 -5.91
C GLU A 270 8.58 -7.10 -7.30
N VAL A 271 9.35 -6.44 -8.16
CA VAL A 271 9.67 -6.98 -9.50
C VAL A 271 10.36 -8.33 -9.37
N LYS A 272 11.35 -8.45 -8.47
CA LYS A 272 12.03 -9.74 -8.20
C LYS A 272 11.02 -10.80 -7.74
N GLN A 273 10.16 -10.48 -6.78
CA GLN A 273 9.15 -11.42 -6.26
C GLN A 273 8.15 -11.86 -7.35
N LYS A 274 7.59 -10.93 -8.12
CA LYS A 274 6.71 -11.25 -9.26
C LYS A 274 7.40 -12.09 -10.31
N ILE A 275 8.65 -11.78 -10.63
CA ILE A 275 9.44 -12.56 -11.60
C ILE A 275 9.68 -13.97 -11.06
N ILE A 276 10.10 -14.10 -9.81
CA ILE A 276 10.31 -15.40 -9.15
C ILE A 276 9.00 -16.19 -9.17
N TRP A 277 7.88 -15.59 -8.80
CA TRP A 277 6.58 -16.24 -8.78
C TRP A 277 6.12 -16.69 -10.16
N ASN A 278 6.14 -15.82 -11.16
CA ASN A 278 5.72 -16.14 -12.53
C ASN A 278 6.63 -17.19 -13.20
N LYS A 279 7.92 -17.18 -12.87
CA LYS A 279 8.86 -18.17 -13.39
C LYS A 279 8.84 -19.47 -12.59
N SER A 280 8.49 -19.46 -11.31
CA SER A 280 8.42 -20.66 -10.49
C SER A 280 7.43 -21.68 -11.05
N VAL A 281 6.30 -21.24 -11.62
CA VAL A 281 5.33 -22.12 -12.28
C VAL A 281 5.99 -22.87 -13.45
N LEU A 282 6.71 -22.15 -14.33
CA LEU A 282 7.41 -22.73 -15.45
C LEU A 282 8.58 -23.62 -14.99
N LEU A 283 9.35 -23.15 -14.01
CA LEU A 283 10.49 -23.90 -13.47
C LEU A 283 10.04 -25.18 -12.75
N ASN A 284 8.93 -25.13 -12.01
CA ASN A 284 8.32 -26.30 -11.40
C ASN A 284 7.84 -27.30 -12.46
N PHE A 285 7.23 -26.81 -13.53
CA PHE A 285 6.85 -27.67 -14.66
C PHE A 285 8.08 -28.35 -15.29
N LEU A 286 9.16 -27.63 -15.53
CA LEU A 286 10.41 -28.21 -16.07
C LEU A 286 11.03 -29.20 -15.08
N TRP A 287 11.03 -28.89 -13.77
CA TRP A 287 11.53 -29.76 -12.72
C TRP A 287 10.78 -31.12 -12.68
N GLN A 288 9.46 -31.07 -12.74
CA GLN A 288 8.62 -32.25 -12.78
C GLN A 288 8.79 -33.06 -14.08
N LYS A 289 9.01 -32.37 -15.23
CA LYS A 289 9.29 -33.04 -16.51
C LYS A 289 10.62 -33.80 -16.50
N LEU A 290 11.59 -33.43 -15.67
CA LEU A 290 12.80 -34.21 -15.42
C LEU A 290 12.56 -35.39 -14.45
N GLY A 291 11.32 -35.67 -14.03
CA GLY A 291 10.98 -36.75 -13.10
C GLY A 291 11.36 -36.45 -11.66
N ARG A 292 11.61 -35.19 -11.31
CA ARG A 292 11.99 -34.79 -9.94
C ARG A 292 10.72 -34.54 -9.10
N PRO A 293 10.68 -35.04 -7.85
CA PRO A 293 9.52 -34.87 -6.98
C PRO A 293 9.43 -33.46 -6.41
N GLY A 294 8.21 -33.00 -6.13
CA GLY A 294 7.92 -31.74 -5.47
C GLY A 294 8.18 -30.49 -6.34
N ASN A 295 8.39 -29.37 -5.67
CA ASN A 295 8.72 -28.11 -6.31
C ASN A 295 10.23 -27.94 -6.47
N ILE A 296 10.64 -27.11 -7.44
CA ILE A 296 12.04 -26.74 -7.60
C ILE A 296 12.57 -26.09 -6.31
N PRO A 297 13.76 -26.47 -5.83
CA PRO A 297 14.37 -25.83 -4.66
C PRO A 297 14.54 -24.32 -4.87
N GLU A 298 14.24 -23.54 -3.84
CA GLU A 298 14.24 -22.09 -3.91
C GLU A 298 15.63 -21.52 -4.22
N SER A 299 16.69 -22.09 -3.63
CA SER A 299 18.09 -21.71 -3.92
C SER A 299 18.45 -21.88 -5.40
N LEU A 300 18.01 -23.00 -6.01
CA LEU A 300 18.23 -23.27 -7.43
C LEU A 300 17.44 -22.27 -8.30
N ALA A 301 16.16 -22.09 -8.02
CA ALA A 301 15.31 -21.15 -8.75
C ALA A 301 15.87 -19.73 -8.69
N TYR A 302 16.28 -19.28 -7.51
CA TYR A 302 16.86 -17.96 -7.29
C TYR A 302 18.15 -17.74 -8.08
N SER A 303 19.11 -18.69 -7.98
CA SER A 303 20.40 -18.61 -8.69
C SER A 303 20.23 -18.59 -10.21
N LEU A 304 19.32 -19.42 -10.73
CA LEU A 304 18.98 -19.45 -12.15
C LEU A 304 18.38 -18.11 -12.61
N LEU A 305 17.48 -17.56 -11.84
CA LEU A 305 16.82 -16.30 -12.20
C LEU A 305 17.77 -15.11 -12.14
N LEU A 306 18.70 -15.07 -11.19
CA LEU A 306 19.75 -14.05 -11.16
C LEU A 306 20.57 -14.04 -12.47
N GLU A 307 20.99 -15.21 -12.96
CA GLU A 307 21.74 -15.28 -14.21
C GLU A 307 20.87 -15.05 -15.46
N LEU A 308 19.61 -15.46 -15.43
CA LEU A 308 18.66 -15.19 -16.52
C LEU A 308 18.45 -13.69 -16.75
N TYR A 309 18.44 -12.91 -15.66
CA TYR A 309 18.24 -11.45 -15.68
C TYR A 309 19.53 -10.65 -15.62
N ASP A 310 20.68 -11.28 -15.87
CA ASP A 310 21.97 -10.59 -15.93
C ASP A 310 21.93 -9.45 -16.98
N ASN A 311 22.22 -8.24 -16.51
CA ASN A 311 22.18 -7.02 -17.32
C ASN A 311 23.29 -6.96 -18.40
N SER A 312 24.32 -7.80 -18.29
CA SER A 312 25.39 -7.92 -19.30
C SER A 312 24.92 -8.56 -20.60
N VAL A 313 23.78 -9.28 -20.58
CA VAL A 313 23.23 -9.96 -21.76
C VAL A 313 22.26 -9.04 -22.50
N LYS A 314 22.35 -9.01 -23.84
CA LYS A 314 21.46 -8.23 -24.70
C LYS A 314 19.99 -8.59 -24.45
N ILE A 315 19.11 -7.59 -24.41
CA ILE A 315 17.67 -7.76 -24.07
C ILE A 315 17.00 -8.85 -24.93
N GLY A 316 17.27 -8.91 -26.23
CA GLY A 316 16.70 -9.92 -27.13
C GLY A 316 17.16 -11.37 -26.90
N GLU A 317 18.25 -11.54 -26.17
CA GLU A 317 18.83 -12.87 -25.89
C GLU A 317 18.46 -13.37 -24.48
N ARG A 318 18.03 -12.47 -23.57
CA ARG A 318 17.77 -12.78 -22.16
C ARG A 318 16.65 -13.80 -21.95
N HIS A 319 15.62 -13.73 -22.75
CA HIS A 319 14.37 -14.48 -22.53
C HIS A 319 14.09 -15.56 -23.58
N THR A 320 15.11 -15.99 -24.32
CA THR A 320 14.94 -17.08 -25.30
C THR A 320 14.70 -18.41 -24.58
N PRO A 321 13.82 -19.28 -25.13
CA PRO A 321 13.58 -20.62 -24.56
C PRO A 321 14.90 -21.44 -24.47
N GLN A 322 15.79 -21.30 -25.45
CA GLN A 322 17.07 -21.98 -25.48
C GLN A 322 17.96 -21.59 -24.31
N ARG A 323 18.06 -20.29 -24.01
CA ARG A 323 18.83 -19.81 -22.86
C ARG A 323 18.21 -20.30 -21.54
N LEU A 324 16.89 -20.25 -21.38
CA LEU A 324 16.22 -20.73 -20.18
C LEU A 324 16.53 -22.23 -19.96
N ILE A 325 16.39 -23.06 -20.97
CA ILE A 325 16.67 -24.48 -20.88
C ILE A 325 18.16 -24.74 -20.56
N SER A 326 19.07 -24.00 -21.20
CA SER A 326 20.50 -24.10 -20.92
C SER A 326 20.84 -23.76 -19.48
N LEU A 327 20.32 -22.66 -18.97
CA LEU A 327 20.51 -22.26 -17.57
C LEU A 327 19.85 -23.24 -16.60
N PHE A 328 18.68 -23.72 -16.92
CA PHE A 328 17.99 -24.71 -16.09
C PHE A 328 18.82 -25.99 -15.94
N ASN A 329 19.35 -26.55 -17.04
CA ASN A 329 20.20 -27.72 -16.99
C ASN A 329 21.51 -27.46 -16.21
N LYS A 330 22.14 -26.29 -16.42
CA LYS A 330 23.34 -25.88 -15.68
C LYS A 330 23.10 -25.88 -14.18
N TYR A 331 22.02 -25.25 -13.73
CA TYR A 331 21.70 -25.09 -12.30
C TYR A 331 21.22 -26.41 -11.68
N CYS A 332 20.48 -27.25 -12.40
CA CYS A 332 20.17 -28.59 -11.95
C CYS A 332 21.45 -29.43 -11.66
N LYS A 333 22.45 -29.33 -12.54
CA LYS A 333 23.71 -30.01 -12.31
C LYS A 333 24.47 -29.47 -11.09
N LEU A 334 24.53 -28.15 -10.91
CA LEU A 334 25.16 -27.53 -9.74
C LEU A 334 24.47 -27.93 -8.43
N TYR A 335 23.13 -28.03 -8.44
CA TYR A 335 22.36 -28.51 -7.32
C TYR A 335 22.65 -29.96 -6.98
N ASP A 336 22.70 -30.85 -7.99
CA ASP A 336 23.03 -32.27 -7.80
C ASP A 336 24.46 -32.48 -7.27
N GLU A 337 25.36 -31.55 -7.57
CA GLU A 337 26.76 -31.54 -7.09
C GLU A 337 26.88 -30.88 -5.69
N GLY A 338 25.77 -30.41 -5.08
CA GLY A 338 25.78 -29.74 -3.78
C GLY A 338 26.49 -28.38 -3.74
N LYS A 339 26.51 -27.67 -4.88
CA LYS A 339 27.20 -26.37 -5.05
C LYS A 339 26.25 -25.16 -4.85
N ILE A 340 24.96 -25.43 -4.79
CA ILE A 340 23.90 -24.42 -4.54
C ILE A 340 22.79 -25.00 -3.67
#